data_05e5f26d90f47acc6d435bc599da7bc6
#
_entry.id   05e5f26d90f47acc6d435bc599da7bc6
#
_cell.length_a   1.000
_cell.length_b   1.000
_cell.length_c   1.000
_cell.angle_alpha   90.00
_cell.angle_beta   90.00
_cell.angle_gamma   90.00
#
_symmetry.space_group_name_H-M   'P 1'
#
loop_
_entity.id
_entity.type
_entity.pdbx_description
1 polymer ?
#
loop_
_entity_poly.entity_id
_entity_poly.type
_entity_poly.pdbx_seq_one_letter_code
_entity_poly.pdbx_strand_id
1 'polypeptide(L)'
;MAAFENFLNVGQSLYNELKNICVWVKSNGGGMGSLYRSRHEMVCVFKIGKAPHINNVKLGKNGRNRTNVWEYPGVRANTPDSLELLKLHPTSKPVALLYDALLDASNINDIVLDCFGGSGSTLIAATRCKRRARIIEISPHYCDIILWRWEKETGKKASFVKNIGENSNEQ
;
A
#
# COMPACT_ATOMS: atom_id res chain seq x y z
N MET A 1 -14.17 8.37 14.34
CA MET A 1 -13.36 8.35 15.58
C MET A 1 -13.24 6.93 16.13
N ALA A 2 -14.33 6.24 16.46
CA ALA A 2 -14.28 4.87 17.03
C ALA A 2 -13.45 3.85 16.20
N ALA A 3 -13.56 3.87 14.86
CA ALA A 3 -12.78 2.97 14.01
C ALA A 3 -11.27 3.20 14.09
N PHE A 4 -10.83 4.44 14.23
CA PHE A 4 -9.41 4.76 14.35
C PHE A 4 -8.86 4.37 15.74
N GLU A 5 -9.63 4.60 16.79
CA GLU A 5 -9.28 4.18 18.15
C GLU A 5 -9.14 2.65 18.23
N ASN A 6 -10.09 1.89 17.70
CA ASN A 6 -10.00 0.44 17.62
C ASN A 6 -8.76 -0.03 16.87
N PHE A 7 -8.44 0.63 15.75
CA PHE A 7 -7.25 0.30 14.97
C PHE A 7 -5.96 0.56 15.75
N LEU A 8 -5.86 1.67 16.48
CA LEU A 8 -4.73 1.96 17.36
C LEU A 8 -4.59 0.94 18.48
N ASN A 9 -5.67 0.61 19.15
CA ASN A 9 -5.68 -0.34 20.27
C ASN A 9 -5.22 -1.72 19.82
N VAL A 10 -5.73 -2.21 18.69
CA VAL A 10 -5.28 -3.49 18.09
C VAL A 10 -3.81 -3.41 17.70
N GLY A 11 -3.39 -2.33 17.05
CA GLY A 11 -1.99 -2.14 16.67
C GLY A 11 -1.06 -2.15 17.87
N GLN A 12 -1.40 -1.44 18.93
CA GLN A 12 -0.62 -1.42 20.17
C GLN A 12 -0.58 -2.77 20.90
N SER A 13 -1.58 -3.62 20.73
CA SER A 13 -1.57 -4.98 21.31
C SER A 13 -0.70 -5.96 20.52
N LEU A 14 -0.50 -5.74 19.23
CA LEU A 14 0.22 -6.65 18.33
C LEU A 14 1.67 -6.25 18.09
N TYR A 15 1.97 -4.94 18.09
CA TYR A 15 3.28 -4.39 17.78
C TYR A 15 3.96 -3.81 19.02
N ASN A 16 5.28 -3.78 19.00
CA ASN A 16 6.06 -3.32 20.14
C ASN A 16 6.06 -1.80 20.33
N GLU A 17 5.89 -1.06 19.23
CA GLU A 17 6.03 0.40 19.27
C GLU A 17 5.22 1.06 18.14
N LEU A 18 4.48 2.11 18.48
CA LEU A 18 3.94 3.06 17.53
C LEU A 18 5.02 4.11 17.21
N LYS A 19 5.61 4.05 16.04
CA LYS A 19 6.68 4.99 15.63
C LYS A 19 6.15 6.35 15.24
N ASN A 20 5.04 6.40 14.51
CA ASN A 20 4.44 7.64 14.03
C ASN A 20 2.98 7.44 13.62
N ILE A 21 2.26 8.53 13.55
CA ILE A 21 0.98 8.64 12.86
C ILE A 21 1.19 9.63 11.73
N CYS A 22 1.13 9.13 10.49
CA CYS A 22 1.20 9.96 9.31
C CYS A 22 -0.19 10.30 8.81
N VAL A 23 -0.33 11.45 8.17
CA VAL A 23 -1.59 11.92 7.60
C VAL A 23 -1.43 12.09 6.10
N TRP A 24 -2.09 11.24 5.33
CA TRP A 24 -2.17 11.45 3.90
C TRP A 24 -3.27 12.47 3.60
N VAL A 25 -2.86 13.65 3.14
CA VAL A 25 -3.75 14.72 2.70
C VAL A 25 -3.97 14.59 1.19
N LYS A 26 -5.22 14.47 0.78
CA LYS A 26 -5.62 14.44 -0.63
C LYS A 26 -5.62 15.85 -1.18
N SER A 27 -4.68 16.19 -2.06
CA SER A 27 -4.57 17.54 -2.65
C SER A 27 -5.74 17.89 -3.57
N ASN A 28 -6.54 16.91 -3.97
CA ASN A 28 -7.59 17.00 -4.96
C ASN A 28 -9.00 16.75 -4.41
N GLY A 29 -9.41 17.48 -3.41
CA GLY A 29 -10.76 17.42 -2.85
C GLY A 29 -10.97 16.27 -1.86
N GLY A 30 -12.05 16.34 -1.12
CA GLY A 30 -12.39 15.41 -0.06
C GLY A 30 -13.46 14.39 -0.47
N GLY A 31 -13.52 13.30 0.30
CA GLY A 31 -14.60 12.33 0.23
C GLY A 31 -15.93 12.87 0.78
N MET A 32 -16.89 11.97 0.91
CA MET A 32 -18.16 12.27 1.58
C MET A 32 -17.93 12.51 3.08
N GLY A 33 -18.75 13.33 3.69
CA GLY A 33 -18.72 13.59 5.13
C GLY A 33 -20.04 14.21 5.59
N SER A 34 -20.41 13.99 6.85
CA SER A 34 -21.67 14.47 7.42
C SER A 34 -21.65 15.97 7.74
N LEU A 35 -20.56 16.45 8.34
CA LEU A 35 -20.36 17.87 8.69
C LEU A 35 -19.29 18.51 7.83
N TYR A 36 -18.11 17.87 7.75
CA TYR A 36 -17.01 18.29 6.89
C TYR A 36 -16.62 17.18 5.93
N ARG A 37 -16.20 17.56 4.72
CA ARG A 37 -15.66 16.59 3.75
C ARG A 37 -14.28 16.11 4.21
N SER A 38 -14.14 14.80 4.37
CA SER A 38 -12.85 14.21 4.75
C SER A 38 -11.85 14.31 3.61
N ARG A 39 -10.71 14.97 3.85
CA ARG A 39 -9.64 15.20 2.88
C ARG A 39 -8.36 14.45 3.23
N HIS A 40 -8.40 13.63 4.26
CA HIS A 40 -7.21 12.91 4.73
C HIS A 40 -7.52 11.45 5.09
N GLU A 41 -6.47 10.65 5.14
CA GLU A 41 -6.46 9.32 5.73
C GLU A 41 -5.29 9.22 6.69
N MET A 42 -5.50 8.49 7.80
CA MET A 42 -4.47 8.26 8.82
C MET A 42 -3.67 7.01 8.47
N VAL A 43 -2.37 7.06 8.68
CA VAL A 43 -1.46 5.92 8.47
C VAL A 43 -0.64 5.72 9.74
N CYS A 44 -0.93 4.65 10.48
CA CYS A 44 -0.17 4.30 11.67
C CYS A 44 1.08 3.50 11.28
N VAL A 45 2.23 3.96 11.74
CA VAL A 45 3.53 3.31 11.52
C VAL A 45 3.93 2.57 12.79
N PHE A 46 3.80 1.26 12.77
CA PHE A 46 4.16 0.40 13.88
C PHE A 46 5.49 -0.31 13.62
N LYS A 47 6.13 -0.72 14.70
CA LYS A 47 7.35 -1.52 14.69
C LYS A 47 7.16 -2.79 15.51
N ILE A 48 7.68 -3.91 15.00
CA ILE A 48 7.76 -5.18 15.73
C ILE A 48 9.23 -5.56 15.95
N GLY A 49 9.50 -6.21 17.09
CA GLY A 49 10.83 -6.68 17.46
C GLY A 49 11.74 -5.59 18.03
N LYS A 50 12.92 -6.03 18.49
CA LYS A 50 13.91 -5.17 19.20
C LYS A 50 14.93 -4.51 18.28
N ALA A 51 15.16 -5.06 17.07
CA ALA A 51 16.13 -4.51 16.13
C ALA A 51 15.79 -3.05 15.74
N PRO A 52 16.77 -2.21 15.42
CA PRO A 52 16.52 -0.88 14.89
C PRO A 52 15.62 -0.94 13.64
N HIS A 53 14.69 0.01 13.51
CA HIS A 53 13.89 0.12 12.29
C HIS A 53 14.74 0.69 11.14
N ILE A 54 14.39 0.31 9.92
CA ILE A 54 14.98 0.93 8.72
C ILE A 54 14.48 2.37 8.64
N ASN A 55 15.42 3.31 8.51
CA ASN A 55 15.13 4.73 8.34
C ASN A 55 15.99 5.30 7.21
N ASN A 56 15.44 5.36 6.02
CA ASN A 56 16.13 5.89 4.85
C ASN A 56 15.85 7.39 4.62
N VAL A 57 15.01 8.02 5.44
CA VAL A 57 14.80 9.48 5.44
C VAL A 57 15.99 10.18 6.08
N LYS A 58 16.40 9.73 7.28
CA LYS A 58 17.54 10.25 8.06
C LYS A 58 17.57 11.78 8.14
N LEU A 59 16.40 12.43 8.31
CA LEU A 59 16.23 13.87 8.40
C LEU A 59 16.95 14.63 7.27
N GLY A 60 16.85 14.17 6.04
CA GLY A 60 17.43 14.78 4.85
C GLY A 60 18.86 14.36 4.52
N LYS A 61 19.51 13.50 5.32
CA LYS A 61 20.90 13.06 5.06
C LYS A 61 21.06 12.39 3.68
N ASN A 62 20.01 11.72 3.19
CA ASN A 62 20.01 11.06 1.89
C ASN A 62 19.22 11.86 0.83
N GLY A 63 19.04 13.16 1.01
CA GLY A 63 18.23 14.01 0.14
C GLY A 63 16.72 13.81 0.30
N ARG A 64 16.27 13.00 1.28
CA ARG A 64 14.87 12.73 1.55
C ARG A 64 14.44 13.40 2.85
N ASN A 65 13.97 14.65 2.74
CA ASN A 65 13.39 15.36 3.88
C ASN A 65 11.87 15.19 3.84
N ARG A 66 11.33 14.38 4.74
CA ARG A 66 9.90 14.06 4.78
C ARG A 66 9.31 14.37 6.15
N THR A 67 8.12 14.91 6.13
CA THR A 67 7.28 15.08 7.32
C THR A 67 6.29 13.92 7.44
N ASN A 68 5.56 13.88 8.54
CA ASN A 68 4.44 12.94 8.70
C ASN A 68 3.12 13.44 8.07
N VAL A 69 3.16 14.57 7.37
CA VAL A 69 2.06 15.03 6.51
C VAL A 69 2.44 14.71 5.06
N TRP A 70 1.64 13.85 4.42
CA TRP A 70 1.89 13.34 3.08
C TRP A 70 0.87 13.92 2.12
N GLU A 71 1.30 14.78 1.22
CA GLU A 71 0.43 15.40 0.23
C GLU A 71 0.53 14.66 -1.11
N TYR A 72 -0.48 13.84 -1.41
CA TYR A 72 -0.62 13.14 -2.67
C TYR A 72 -2.04 13.28 -3.19
N PRO A 73 -2.22 13.50 -4.51
CA PRO A 73 -3.55 13.47 -5.08
C PRO A 73 -4.18 12.09 -4.88
N GLY A 74 -5.45 12.06 -4.52
CA GLY A 74 -6.25 10.84 -4.66
C GLY A 74 -6.32 10.42 -6.14
N VAL A 75 -6.57 9.16 -6.42
CA VAL A 75 -6.77 8.70 -7.80
C VAL A 75 -7.99 9.41 -8.38
N ARG A 76 -7.83 10.03 -9.55
CA ARG A 76 -8.90 10.73 -10.28
C ARG A 76 -9.04 10.16 -11.68
N ALA A 77 -10.20 10.30 -12.25
CA ALA A 77 -10.52 9.94 -13.62
C ALA A 77 -10.00 10.98 -14.65
N ASN A 78 -8.71 11.37 -14.55
CA ASN A 78 -8.13 12.42 -15.40
C ASN A 78 -7.43 11.85 -16.65
N THR A 79 -7.22 10.54 -16.68
CA THR A 79 -6.65 9.82 -17.82
C THR A 79 -7.49 8.58 -18.11
N PRO A 80 -7.49 8.05 -19.34
CA PRO A 80 -8.18 6.79 -19.63
C PRO A 80 -7.81 5.66 -18.65
N ASP A 81 -6.52 5.49 -18.36
CA ASP A 81 -6.03 4.47 -17.42
C ASP A 81 -6.52 4.69 -15.99
N SER A 82 -6.55 5.93 -15.51
CA SER A 82 -7.06 6.23 -14.17
C SER A 82 -8.57 6.10 -14.07
N LEU A 83 -9.29 6.42 -15.14
CA LEU A 83 -10.73 6.20 -15.24
C LEU A 83 -11.06 4.70 -15.22
N GLU A 84 -10.34 3.90 -15.99
CA GLU A 84 -10.47 2.44 -15.99
C GLU A 84 -10.19 1.87 -14.61
N LEU A 85 -9.07 2.28 -13.97
CA LEU A 85 -8.72 1.85 -12.63
C LEU A 85 -9.79 2.20 -11.59
N LEU A 86 -10.37 3.40 -11.65
CA LEU A 86 -11.44 3.82 -10.71
C LEU A 86 -12.74 3.06 -10.94
N LYS A 87 -13.07 2.68 -12.18
CA LYS A 87 -14.19 1.80 -12.48
C LYS A 87 -13.98 0.41 -11.89
N LEU A 88 -12.76 -0.10 -11.97
CA LEU A 88 -12.38 -1.41 -11.45
C LEU A 88 -12.21 -1.41 -9.93
N HIS A 89 -11.67 -0.34 -9.34
CA HIS A 89 -11.45 -0.21 -7.89
C HIS A 89 -11.56 1.25 -7.41
N PRO A 90 -12.73 1.68 -6.91
CA PRO A 90 -13.00 3.08 -6.57
C PRO A 90 -12.11 3.68 -5.49
N THR A 91 -11.51 2.84 -4.63
CA THR A 91 -10.67 3.26 -3.48
C THR A 91 -9.17 3.01 -3.68
N SER A 92 -8.72 2.93 -4.93
CA SER A 92 -7.30 2.74 -5.23
C SER A 92 -6.41 3.79 -4.56
N LYS A 93 -5.28 3.34 -3.99
CA LYS A 93 -4.29 4.24 -3.40
C LYS A 93 -3.30 4.71 -4.46
N PRO A 94 -2.79 5.96 -4.36
CA PRO A 94 -1.75 6.45 -5.28
C PRO A 94 -0.48 5.62 -5.17
N VAL A 95 0.05 5.14 -6.30
CA VAL A 95 1.30 4.38 -6.33
C VAL A 95 2.47 5.21 -5.79
N ALA A 96 2.51 6.52 -6.07
CA ALA A 96 3.57 7.41 -5.62
C ALA A 96 3.65 7.50 -4.07
N LEU A 97 2.50 7.54 -3.39
CA LEU A 97 2.45 7.53 -1.92
C LEU A 97 3.09 6.25 -1.36
N LEU A 98 2.70 5.09 -1.90
CA LEU A 98 3.23 3.80 -1.45
C LEU A 98 4.70 3.63 -1.82
N TYR A 99 5.10 4.08 -3.01
CA TYR A 99 6.50 4.08 -3.45
C TYR A 99 7.40 4.83 -2.48
N ASP A 100 7.03 6.05 -2.09
CA ASP A 100 7.79 6.85 -1.15
C ASP A 100 7.83 6.24 0.25
N ALA A 101 6.70 5.72 0.75
CA ALA A 101 6.65 5.03 2.03
C ALA A 101 7.57 3.79 2.06
N LEU A 102 7.62 3.02 0.97
CA LEU A 102 8.52 1.88 0.85
C LEU A 102 9.98 2.29 0.79
N LEU A 103 10.31 3.39 0.11
CA LEU A 103 11.67 3.92 0.11
C LEU A 103 12.11 4.35 1.51
N ASP A 104 11.21 4.96 2.30
CA ASP A 104 11.52 5.46 3.64
C ASP A 104 11.85 4.34 4.62
N ALA A 105 11.18 3.19 4.54
CA ALA A 105 11.15 2.17 5.57
C ALA A 105 11.60 0.77 5.12
N SER A 106 12.18 0.63 3.92
CA SER A 106 12.68 -0.66 3.42
C SER A 106 13.90 -0.49 2.52
N ASN A 107 14.63 -1.58 2.31
CA ASN A 107 15.79 -1.63 1.41
C ASN A 107 15.45 -2.41 0.12
N ILE A 108 16.34 -2.31 -0.87
CA ILE A 108 16.25 -3.13 -2.10
C ILE A 108 16.24 -4.61 -1.71
N ASN A 109 15.37 -5.39 -2.37
CA ASN A 109 15.13 -6.81 -2.15
C ASN A 109 14.41 -7.17 -0.83
N ASP A 110 14.06 -6.21 0.01
CA ASP A 110 13.21 -6.50 1.17
C ASP A 110 11.83 -7.02 0.73
N ILE A 111 11.24 -7.84 1.58
CA ILE A 111 9.88 -8.36 1.35
C ILE A 111 8.87 -7.34 1.86
N VAL A 112 7.90 -7.05 1.02
CA VAL A 112 6.73 -6.22 1.33
C VAL A 112 5.50 -7.12 1.30
N LEU A 113 4.84 -7.29 2.43
CA LEU A 113 3.58 -8.02 2.53
C LEU A 113 2.41 -7.05 2.54
N ASP A 114 1.43 -7.29 1.69
CA ASP A 114 0.14 -6.60 1.69
C ASP A 114 -0.97 -7.65 1.70
N CYS A 115 -1.71 -7.70 2.80
CA CYS A 115 -2.78 -8.69 3.01
C CYS A 115 -4.13 -8.26 2.38
N PHE A 116 -4.20 -7.07 1.77
CA PHE A 116 -5.40 -6.51 1.18
C PHE A 116 -5.07 -5.84 -0.15
N GLY A 117 -4.66 -6.64 -1.13
CA GLY A 117 -4.06 -6.20 -2.38
C GLY A 117 -4.88 -5.19 -3.19
N GLY A 118 -6.20 -5.35 -3.18
CA GLY A 118 -7.14 -4.45 -3.86
C GLY A 118 -6.77 -4.26 -5.33
N SER A 119 -6.46 -3.03 -5.71
CA SER A 119 -6.03 -2.73 -7.08
C SER A 119 -4.55 -3.03 -7.38
N GLY A 120 -3.76 -3.53 -6.42
CA GLY A 120 -2.34 -3.87 -6.60
C GLY A 120 -1.38 -2.69 -6.59
N SER A 121 -1.77 -1.55 -6.02
CA SER A 121 -0.90 -0.37 -5.97
C SER A 121 0.41 -0.64 -5.22
N THR A 122 0.36 -1.48 -4.18
CA THR A 122 1.54 -1.92 -3.42
C THR A 122 2.50 -2.75 -4.30
N LEU A 123 1.97 -3.66 -5.13
CA LEU A 123 2.79 -4.45 -6.05
C LEU A 123 3.53 -3.56 -7.05
N ILE A 124 2.84 -2.59 -7.65
CA ILE A 124 3.45 -1.65 -8.59
C ILE A 124 4.53 -0.80 -7.89
N ALA A 125 4.23 -0.25 -6.71
CA ALA A 125 5.20 0.53 -5.94
C ALA A 125 6.45 -0.29 -5.58
N ALA A 126 6.27 -1.52 -5.08
CA ALA A 126 7.35 -2.42 -4.72
C ALA A 126 8.21 -2.81 -5.95
N THR A 127 7.57 -3.07 -7.09
CA THR A 127 8.26 -3.34 -8.36
C THR A 127 9.15 -2.17 -8.76
N ARG A 128 8.63 -0.94 -8.74
CA ARG A 128 9.36 0.28 -9.11
C ARG A 128 10.56 0.54 -8.21
N CYS A 129 10.43 0.26 -6.92
CA CYS A 129 11.51 0.48 -5.95
C CYS A 129 12.36 -0.79 -5.67
N LYS A 130 12.21 -1.84 -6.47
CA LYS A 130 12.97 -3.10 -6.41
C LYS A 130 12.84 -3.83 -5.07
N ARG A 131 11.62 -3.87 -4.53
CA ARG A 131 11.23 -4.70 -3.38
C ARG A 131 10.50 -5.94 -3.89
N ARG A 132 10.47 -7.00 -3.07
CA ARG A 132 9.79 -8.25 -3.38
C ARG A 132 8.41 -8.26 -2.74
N ALA A 133 7.37 -7.94 -3.48
CA ALA A 133 6.02 -7.95 -2.96
C ALA A 133 5.48 -9.38 -2.72
N ARG A 134 4.67 -9.51 -1.68
CA ARG A 134 3.78 -10.64 -1.39
C ARG A 134 2.40 -10.05 -1.16
N ILE A 135 1.49 -10.38 -2.05
CA ILE A 135 0.15 -9.79 -2.04
C ILE A 135 -0.87 -10.89 -1.79
N ILE A 136 -1.79 -10.62 -0.87
CA ILE A 136 -2.95 -11.47 -0.61
C ILE A 136 -4.18 -10.68 -1.01
N GLU A 137 -5.05 -11.30 -1.79
CA GLU A 137 -6.33 -10.73 -2.21
C GLU A 137 -7.37 -11.86 -2.24
N ILE A 138 -8.52 -11.61 -1.61
CA ILE A 138 -9.59 -12.61 -1.51
C ILE A 138 -10.50 -12.64 -2.76
N SER A 139 -10.59 -11.52 -3.47
CA SER A 139 -11.44 -11.40 -4.65
C SER A 139 -10.69 -11.87 -5.90
N PRO A 140 -11.14 -12.94 -6.58
CA PRO A 140 -10.54 -13.36 -7.85
C PRO A 140 -10.52 -12.23 -8.89
N HIS A 141 -11.57 -11.44 -8.96
CA HIS A 141 -11.65 -10.29 -9.85
C HIS A 141 -10.53 -9.27 -9.59
N TYR A 142 -10.22 -8.97 -8.32
CA TYR A 142 -9.10 -8.07 -7.99
C TYR A 142 -7.75 -8.74 -8.21
N CYS A 143 -7.63 -10.06 -8.06
CA CYS A 143 -6.42 -10.78 -8.46
C CYS A 143 -6.11 -10.56 -9.94
N ASP A 144 -7.11 -10.69 -10.81
CA ASP A 144 -6.95 -10.44 -12.25
C ASP A 144 -6.53 -9.00 -12.55
N ILE A 145 -7.11 -8.02 -11.85
CA ILE A 145 -6.73 -6.61 -11.96
C ILE A 145 -5.27 -6.40 -11.54
N ILE A 146 -4.84 -7.00 -10.44
CA ILE A 146 -3.46 -6.92 -9.94
C ILE A 146 -2.49 -7.46 -10.99
N LEU A 147 -2.77 -8.63 -11.54
CA LEU A 147 -1.94 -9.29 -12.56
C LEU A 147 -1.87 -8.44 -13.84
N TRP A 148 -3.03 -8.03 -14.36
CA TRP A 148 -3.10 -7.17 -15.55
C TRP A 148 -2.31 -5.88 -15.38
N ARG A 149 -2.45 -5.17 -14.25
CA ARG A 149 -1.69 -3.95 -13.97
C ARG A 149 -0.19 -4.19 -13.93
N TRP A 150 0.22 -5.26 -13.27
CA TRP A 150 1.64 -5.59 -13.17
C TRP A 150 2.23 -5.99 -14.52
N GLU A 151 1.52 -6.76 -15.32
CA GLU A 151 1.92 -7.11 -16.68
C GLU A 151 2.06 -5.86 -17.56
N LYS A 152 1.08 -4.95 -17.48
CA LYS A 152 1.11 -3.67 -18.22
C LYS A 152 2.30 -2.79 -17.78
N GLU A 153 2.59 -2.73 -16.48
CA GLU A 153 3.69 -1.95 -15.92
C GLU A 153 5.06 -2.49 -16.30
N THR A 154 5.22 -3.80 -16.33
CA THR A 154 6.53 -4.45 -16.47
C THR A 154 6.82 -4.98 -17.86
N GLY A 155 5.82 -5.16 -18.70
CA GLY A 155 5.91 -5.87 -19.98
C GLY A 155 6.13 -7.39 -19.83
N LYS A 156 6.09 -7.93 -18.62
CA LYS A 156 6.27 -9.36 -18.33
C LYS A 156 4.92 -10.06 -18.24
N LYS A 157 4.95 -11.40 -18.27
CA LYS A 157 3.79 -12.24 -18.04
C LYS A 157 3.87 -12.91 -16.68
N ALA A 158 2.76 -12.90 -15.94
CA ALA A 158 2.61 -13.67 -14.72
C ALA A 158 2.47 -15.16 -15.06
N SER A 159 2.98 -16.03 -14.20
CA SER A 159 2.85 -17.48 -14.35
C SER A 159 2.12 -18.05 -13.15
N PHE A 160 1.20 -18.97 -13.41
CA PHE A 160 0.55 -19.75 -12.38
C PHE A 160 1.52 -20.79 -11.84
N VAL A 161 1.71 -20.86 -10.53
CA VAL A 161 2.71 -21.76 -9.95
C VAL A 161 2.11 -23.08 -9.49
N LYS A 162 0.99 -23.10 -8.81
CA LYS A 162 0.21 -24.30 -8.41
C LYS A 162 -0.75 -23.96 -7.27
N ASN A 163 -1.88 -24.67 -7.20
CA ASN A 163 -2.72 -24.65 -5.98
C ASN A 163 -2.02 -25.42 -4.85
N ILE A 164 -1.74 -24.75 -3.73
CA ILE A 164 -1.13 -25.38 -2.54
C ILE A 164 -2.15 -26.25 -1.77
N GLY A 165 -3.38 -26.42 -2.28
CA GLY A 165 -4.46 -27.17 -1.62
C GLY A 165 -4.86 -28.49 -2.29
N GLU A 166 -4.34 -28.82 -3.44
CA GLU A 166 -4.57 -30.13 -4.07
C GLU A 166 -3.46 -31.09 -3.66
N ASN A 167 -3.56 -31.60 -2.43
CA ASN A 167 -2.81 -32.79 -2.07
C ASN A 167 -3.35 -33.97 -2.93
N SER A 168 -2.48 -34.50 -3.73
CA SER A 168 -2.49 -35.83 -4.29
C SER A 168 -3.09 -36.86 -3.34
N ASN A 169 -4.41 -37.08 -3.38
CA ASN A 169 -5.06 -38.30 -2.97
C ASN A 169 -5.43 -39.03 -4.26
N GLU A 170 -4.41 -39.42 -5.01
CA GLU A 170 -4.50 -40.49 -6.01
C GLU A 170 -3.32 -41.43 -5.74
N GLN A 171 -3.58 -42.43 -4.90
CA GLN A 171 -2.97 -43.75 -4.93
C GLN A 171 -4.05 -44.76 -4.64
#